data_49299ad5526763af733f44cfc9af95ca
#
_entry.id   49299ad5526763af733f44cfc9af95ca
#
_cell.length_a   1.000
_cell.length_b   1.000
_cell.length_c   1.000
_cell.angle_alpha   90.00
_cell.angle_beta   90.00
_cell.angle_gamma   90.00
#
_symmetry.space_group_name_H-M   'P 1'
#
loop_
_entity.id
_entity.type
_entity.pdbx_description
1 polymer ?
#
loop_
_entity_poly.entity_id
_entity_poly.type
_entity_poly.pdbx_seq_one_letter_code
_entity_poly.pdbx_strand_id
1 'polypeptide(L)'
;MSDVCHFFQLHPVVLTIKRKNVRYADVQCKKITLLCLLLWMVGTARAQYDVAFSHYFDMQPSFNPAAVGKQNKLNINAAYAMSFVGFKNNPRTMYAAADMPFYFLKAYHGGGVQLMNDQIGLFTHQRLALQYALRFKLFGGRLAVGAQAGLLSEAFDGTRLNLADANDPAFINTKVEGNALDLGAGVYYSHRLWYVGVSAQHLTSPLIEFNEKNQLQIDPTYYLTGGYNIQLRNPFLTIQPSVLVRTDGVAYRGDLTTRLVYQHEKKMMYGGVAYSPTNSVTFLAGGSFHGIVLGYSYELYTSAIQPGNGSHELFVGYQMDVNLAKKGRNKHKSVRLL
;
A
#
# COMPACT_ATOMS: atom_id res chain seq x y z
N MET A 1 -45.39 32.33 -70.38
CA MET A 1 -44.95 32.88 -69.12
C MET A 1 -44.02 31.86 -68.49
N SER A 2 -42.89 31.90 -69.06
CA SER A 2 -41.63 31.21 -68.76
C SER A 2 -40.82 32.11 -67.83
N ASP A 3 -39.84 31.54 -67.26
CA ASP A 3 -38.72 32.16 -66.54
C ASP A 3 -39.01 32.55 -65.09
N VAL A 4 -38.62 31.70 -64.18
CA VAL A 4 -37.74 31.93 -63.03
C VAL A 4 -37.53 30.61 -62.29
N CYS A 5 -36.57 29.82 -62.77
CA CYS A 5 -36.03 28.67 -61.98
C CYS A 5 -34.57 28.38 -62.44
N HIS A 6 -33.71 29.34 -62.27
CA HIS A 6 -32.27 29.12 -62.33
C HIS A 6 -31.60 30.04 -61.35
N PHE A 7 -31.39 29.54 -60.11
CA PHE A 7 -30.27 29.96 -59.26
C PHE A 7 -30.35 29.17 -57.95
N PHE A 8 -29.49 28.22 -57.79
CA PHE A 8 -28.88 27.70 -56.62
C PHE A 8 -28.43 26.25 -56.78
N GLN A 9 -27.57 26.01 -57.76
CA GLN A 9 -26.65 24.86 -57.64
C GLN A 9 -25.35 25.36 -57.00
N LEU A 10 -25.33 25.47 -55.68
CA LEU A 10 -24.12 25.67 -54.89
C LEU A 10 -23.48 24.31 -54.66
N HIS A 11 -22.31 24.15 -55.22
CA HIS A 11 -21.45 23.01 -55.34
C HIS A 11 -21.33 22.14 -54.07
N PRO A 12 -21.44 20.80 -54.17
CA PRO A 12 -21.15 19.86 -53.07
C PRO A 12 -19.67 19.88 -52.61
N VAL A 13 -18.77 20.49 -53.45
CA VAL A 13 -17.32 20.58 -53.16
C VAL A 13 -17.01 21.49 -51.97
N VAL A 14 -17.74 22.60 -51.79
CA VAL A 14 -17.47 23.58 -50.69
C VAL A 14 -17.88 23.00 -49.33
N LEU A 15 -18.95 22.19 -49.28
CA LEU A 15 -19.38 21.51 -48.05
C LEU A 15 -18.42 20.38 -47.66
N THR A 16 -17.80 19.71 -48.62
CA THR A 16 -16.85 18.61 -48.38
C THR A 16 -15.51 19.15 -47.87
N ILE A 17 -15.05 20.31 -48.35
CA ILE A 17 -13.82 20.97 -47.88
C ILE A 17 -14.03 21.51 -46.45
N LYS A 18 -15.17 22.13 -46.17
CA LYS A 18 -15.48 22.60 -44.79
C LYS A 18 -15.55 21.46 -43.81
N ARG A 19 -16.15 20.29 -44.15
CA ARG A 19 -16.19 19.08 -43.28
C ARG A 19 -14.81 18.46 -43.08
N LYS A 20 -13.93 18.45 -44.10
CA LYS A 20 -12.55 17.95 -43.93
C LYS A 20 -11.73 18.83 -42.98
N ASN A 21 -11.85 20.16 -43.10
CA ASN A 21 -11.13 21.10 -42.25
C ASN A 21 -11.59 21.03 -40.78
N VAL A 22 -12.89 20.84 -40.51
CA VAL A 22 -13.44 20.67 -39.17
C VAL A 22 -12.96 19.35 -38.58
N ARG A 23 -12.93 18.24 -39.33
CA ARG A 23 -12.38 16.96 -38.84
C ARG A 23 -10.86 17.04 -38.57
N TYR A 24 -10.13 17.77 -39.39
CA TYR A 24 -8.68 17.98 -39.21
C TYR A 24 -8.40 18.82 -37.94
N ALA A 25 -9.16 19.87 -37.70
CA ALA A 25 -9.08 20.70 -36.52
C ALA A 25 -9.46 19.91 -35.24
N ASP A 26 -10.49 19.06 -35.29
CA ASP A 26 -10.91 18.21 -34.17
C ASP A 26 -9.85 17.14 -33.81
N VAL A 27 -9.22 16.52 -34.81
CA VAL A 27 -8.11 15.56 -34.62
C VAL A 27 -6.85 16.24 -34.07
N GLN A 28 -6.52 17.45 -34.53
CA GLN A 28 -5.42 18.23 -34.00
C GLN A 28 -5.68 18.68 -32.56
N CYS A 29 -6.89 19.13 -32.26
CA CYS A 29 -7.30 19.51 -30.92
C CYS A 29 -7.20 18.31 -29.95
N LYS A 30 -7.65 17.13 -30.34
CA LYS A 30 -7.52 15.88 -29.54
C LYS A 30 -6.06 15.48 -29.34
N LYS A 31 -5.20 15.64 -30.34
CA LYS A 31 -3.76 15.39 -30.22
C LYS A 31 -3.09 16.39 -29.28
N ILE A 32 -3.43 17.67 -29.36
CA ILE A 32 -2.93 18.71 -28.46
C ILE A 32 -3.42 18.46 -27.03
N THR A 33 -4.69 18.12 -26.84
CA THR A 33 -5.25 17.76 -25.51
C THR A 33 -4.56 16.54 -24.93
N LEU A 34 -4.30 15.50 -25.74
CA LEU A 34 -3.56 14.32 -25.33
C LEU A 34 -2.10 14.65 -24.99
N LEU A 35 -1.45 15.51 -25.77
CA LEU A 35 -0.09 15.97 -25.52
C LEU A 35 -0.01 16.84 -24.25
N CYS A 36 -0.97 17.72 -24.02
CA CYS A 36 -1.09 18.49 -22.78
C CYS A 36 -1.35 17.60 -21.56
N LEU A 37 -2.19 16.57 -21.70
CA LEU A 37 -2.39 15.54 -20.68
C LEU A 37 -1.11 14.74 -20.39
N LEU A 38 -0.36 14.36 -21.42
CA LEU A 38 0.94 13.69 -21.28
C LEU A 38 2.00 14.60 -20.66
N LEU A 39 2.04 15.87 -21.02
CA LEU A 39 2.95 16.87 -20.42
C LEU A 39 2.59 17.19 -18.96
N TRP A 40 1.32 17.10 -18.61
CA TRP A 40 0.86 17.26 -17.22
C TRP A 40 1.25 16.05 -16.33
N MET A 41 1.49 14.89 -16.94
CA MET A 41 1.99 13.68 -16.26
C MET A 41 3.53 13.70 -16.06
N VAL A 42 4.27 14.63 -16.64
CA VAL A 42 5.71 14.82 -16.36
C VAL A 42 5.85 15.59 -15.05
N GLY A 43 5.29 15.04 -13.98
CA GLY A 43 5.60 15.48 -12.63
C GLY A 43 7.04 15.14 -12.29
N THR A 44 7.70 15.99 -11.52
CA THR A 44 9.02 15.74 -10.94
C THR A 44 9.06 14.37 -10.30
N ALA A 45 9.95 13.50 -10.74
CA ALA A 45 10.15 12.19 -10.12
C ALA A 45 10.64 12.42 -8.68
N ARG A 46 9.72 12.35 -7.71
CA ARG A 46 10.03 12.26 -6.30
C ARG A 46 9.89 10.82 -5.87
N ALA A 47 10.89 10.32 -5.16
CA ALA A 47 10.84 8.98 -4.58
C ALA A 47 9.89 9.03 -3.37
N GLN A 48 8.93 8.11 -3.30
CA GLN A 48 8.11 7.92 -2.11
C GLN A 48 8.99 7.33 -1.00
N TYR A 49 8.88 7.89 0.20
CA TYR A 49 9.63 7.45 1.37
C TYR A 49 9.21 6.04 1.83
N ASP A 50 7.90 5.80 1.89
CA ASP A 50 7.36 4.56 2.45
C ASP A 50 7.53 3.33 1.53
N VAL A 51 7.88 2.22 2.16
CA VAL A 51 8.05 0.91 1.50
C VAL A 51 6.73 0.38 0.94
N ALA A 52 6.79 -0.25 -0.23
CA ALA A 52 5.68 -0.97 -0.83
C ALA A 52 5.84 -2.47 -0.65
N PHE A 53 4.90 -3.11 0.03
CA PHE A 53 4.84 -4.56 0.11
C PHE A 53 3.82 -5.11 -0.89
N SER A 54 4.18 -6.17 -1.59
CA SER A 54 3.27 -6.86 -2.52
C SER A 54 2.13 -7.56 -1.78
N HIS A 55 2.40 -8.06 -0.56
CA HIS A 55 1.40 -8.70 0.32
C HIS A 55 0.68 -7.70 1.25
N TYR A 56 0.46 -6.46 0.78
CA TYR A 56 -0.18 -5.41 1.57
C TYR A 56 -1.54 -5.81 2.16
N PHE A 57 -2.27 -6.71 1.51
CA PHE A 57 -3.58 -7.19 1.95
C PHE A 57 -3.50 -8.06 3.23
N ASP A 58 -2.36 -8.70 3.50
CA ASP A 58 -2.10 -9.44 4.74
C ASP A 58 -1.37 -8.56 5.78
N MET A 59 -0.74 -7.48 5.33
CA MET A 59 0.07 -6.56 6.14
C MET A 59 -0.60 -5.19 6.34
N GLN A 60 -1.92 -5.10 6.35
CA GLN A 60 -2.64 -3.82 6.46
C GLN A 60 -2.25 -2.94 7.66
N PRO A 61 -1.89 -3.49 8.85
CA PRO A 61 -1.34 -2.69 9.93
C PRO A 61 -0.07 -1.91 9.58
N SER A 62 0.70 -2.32 8.56
CA SER A 62 1.93 -1.61 8.16
C SER A 62 1.70 -0.18 7.70
N PHE A 63 0.50 0.11 7.16
CA PHE A 63 0.14 1.43 6.65
C PHE A 63 -1.15 2.01 7.27
N ASN A 64 -2.00 1.19 7.92
CA ASN A 64 -3.23 1.67 8.56
C ASN A 64 -3.36 1.13 10.00
N PRO A 65 -3.16 1.97 11.02
CA PRO A 65 -3.26 1.54 12.41
C PRO A 65 -4.67 1.09 12.82
N ALA A 66 -5.73 1.51 12.11
CA ALA A 66 -7.09 1.04 12.38
C ALA A 66 -7.32 -0.43 12.00
N ALA A 67 -6.39 -1.03 11.24
CA ALA A 67 -6.48 -2.44 10.85
C ALA A 67 -5.96 -3.41 11.94
N VAL A 68 -5.28 -2.93 13.01
CA VAL A 68 -4.74 -3.80 14.06
C VAL A 68 -5.85 -4.56 14.78
N GLY A 69 -5.62 -5.84 15.04
CA GLY A 69 -6.58 -6.73 15.69
C GLY A 69 -7.91 -6.87 14.93
N LYS A 70 -8.00 -6.61 13.61
CA LYS A 70 -9.25 -6.70 12.80
C LYS A 70 -9.91 -8.08 12.85
N GLN A 71 -9.13 -9.12 13.04
CA GLN A 71 -9.57 -10.50 13.21
C GLN A 71 -9.53 -10.89 14.68
N ASN A 72 -10.31 -11.90 15.10
CA ASN A 72 -10.24 -12.44 16.44
C ASN A 72 -9.06 -13.41 16.58
N LYS A 73 -7.88 -12.96 16.18
CA LYS A 73 -6.64 -13.72 16.16
C LYS A 73 -5.49 -12.87 16.66
N LEU A 74 -4.54 -13.49 17.32
CA LEU A 74 -3.19 -12.97 17.40
C LEU A 74 -2.55 -13.21 16.05
N ASN A 75 -2.08 -12.15 15.40
CA ASN A 75 -1.33 -12.20 14.17
C ASN A 75 0.11 -11.81 14.46
N ILE A 76 1.05 -12.61 14.02
CA ILE A 76 2.48 -12.28 14.00
C ILE A 76 2.92 -12.40 12.56
N ASN A 77 3.45 -11.32 12.00
CA ASN A 77 3.81 -11.24 10.60
C ASN A 77 5.25 -10.79 10.46
N ALA A 78 5.94 -11.35 9.48
CA ALA A 78 7.25 -10.91 9.04
C ALA A 78 7.31 -10.91 7.52
N ALA A 79 8.03 -9.95 6.95
CA ALA A 79 8.30 -9.91 5.52
C ALA A 79 9.76 -9.53 5.26
N TYR A 80 10.32 -10.08 4.21
CA TYR A 80 11.61 -9.72 3.68
C TYR A 80 11.48 -9.44 2.19
N ALA A 81 11.77 -8.22 1.80
CA ALA A 81 11.72 -7.78 0.41
C ALA A 81 13.13 -7.40 -0.08
N MET A 82 13.46 -7.87 -1.28
CA MET A 82 14.66 -7.49 -2.03
C MET A 82 14.21 -6.82 -3.31
N SER A 83 14.32 -5.51 -3.39
CA SER A 83 13.94 -4.74 -4.56
C SER A 83 15.10 -4.57 -5.53
N PHE A 84 14.82 -4.50 -6.83
CA PHE A 84 15.82 -4.26 -7.89
C PHE A 84 17.01 -5.23 -7.83
N VAL A 85 16.75 -6.53 -7.72
CA VAL A 85 17.79 -7.55 -7.67
C VAL A 85 18.62 -7.54 -8.96
N GLY A 86 19.94 -7.48 -8.80
CA GLY A 86 20.90 -7.29 -9.90
C GLY A 86 21.66 -5.97 -9.82
N PHE A 87 21.16 -4.97 -9.09
CA PHE A 87 21.90 -3.75 -8.80
C PHE A 87 22.77 -3.91 -7.55
N LYS A 88 23.95 -3.28 -7.56
CA LYS A 88 24.80 -3.17 -6.38
C LYS A 88 24.09 -2.35 -5.30
N ASN A 89 24.08 -2.82 -4.06
CA ASN A 89 23.38 -2.18 -2.93
C ASN A 89 21.88 -2.01 -3.16
N ASN A 90 21.23 -2.99 -3.79
CA ASN A 90 19.78 -3.01 -3.99
C ASN A 90 19.01 -2.84 -2.66
N PRO A 91 17.84 -2.20 -2.67
CA PRO A 91 17.03 -2.02 -1.47
C PRO A 91 16.62 -3.35 -0.83
N ARG A 92 16.68 -3.40 0.50
CA ARG A 92 16.32 -4.58 1.31
C ARG A 92 15.50 -4.14 2.50
N THR A 93 14.29 -4.63 2.57
CA THR A 93 13.37 -4.29 3.63
C THR A 93 13.07 -5.49 4.49
N MET A 94 13.17 -5.33 5.80
CA MET A 94 12.69 -6.27 6.82
C MET A 94 11.53 -5.65 7.56
N TYR A 95 10.47 -6.39 7.73
CA TYR A 95 9.30 -5.98 8.48
C TYR A 95 8.92 -7.09 9.46
N ALA A 96 8.56 -6.72 10.67
CA ALA A 96 7.98 -7.61 11.66
C ALA A 96 6.88 -6.89 12.42
N ALA A 97 5.76 -7.55 12.67
CA ALA A 97 4.65 -6.99 13.42
C ALA A 97 3.91 -8.07 14.20
N ALA A 98 3.30 -7.64 15.29
CA ALA A 98 2.34 -8.45 16.02
C ALA A 98 1.12 -7.60 16.37
N ASP A 99 -0.07 -8.13 16.15
CA ASP A 99 -1.32 -7.46 16.52
C ASP A 99 -2.35 -8.44 17.05
N MET A 100 -3.17 -7.97 17.97
CA MET A 100 -4.25 -8.78 18.56
C MET A 100 -5.44 -7.90 18.95
N PRO A 101 -6.65 -8.47 18.91
CA PRO A 101 -7.82 -7.84 19.52
C PRO A 101 -7.87 -8.11 21.03
N PHE A 102 -8.49 -7.18 21.76
CA PHE A 102 -8.86 -7.39 23.15
C PHE A 102 -10.19 -6.70 23.46
N TYR A 103 -10.83 -7.11 24.57
CA TYR A 103 -12.10 -6.54 25.01
C TYR A 103 -11.91 -5.84 26.34
N PHE A 104 -12.15 -4.53 26.37
CA PHE A 104 -11.98 -3.69 27.54
C PHE A 104 -13.06 -2.60 27.56
N LEU A 105 -13.49 -2.13 28.73
CA LEU A 105 -14.52 -1.07 28.90
C LEU A 105 -15.75 -1.25 28.01
N LYS A 106 -16.24 -2.49 27.87
CA LYS A 106 -17.42 -2.85 27.04
C LYS A 106 -17.25 -2.58 25.53
N ALA A 107 -16.03 -2.32 25.05
CA ALA A 107 -15.69 -2.10 23.65
C ALA A 107 -14.64 -3.11 23.15
N TYR A 108 -14.58 -3.30 21.84
CA TYR A 108 -13.53 -4.08 21.17
C TYR A 108 -12.41 -3.16 20.77
N HIS A 109 -11.20 -3.54 21.09
CA HIS A 109 -9.98 -2.81 20.81
C HIS A 109 -9.04 -3.68 19.99
N GLY A 110 -8.09 -3.07 19.30
CA GLY A 110 -6.92 -3.69 18.71
C GLY A 110 -5.67 -3.05 19.25
N GLY A 111 -4.65 -3.85 19.51
CA GLY A 111 -3.32 -3.38 19.86
C GLY A 111 -2.30 -4.06 18.96
N GLY A 112 -1.25 -3.34 18.59
CA GLY A 112 -0.19 -3.86 17.75
C GLY A 112 1.14 -3.15 17.96
N VAL A 113 2.20 -3.84 17.54
CA VAL A 113 3.56 -3.33 17.48
C VAL A 113 4.13 -3.70 16.12
N GLN A 114 4.89 -2.80 15.54
CA GLN A 114 5.62 -3.06 14.28
C GLN A 114 7.04 -2.53 14.34
N LEU A 115 7.90 -3.26 13.66
CA LEU A 115 9.30 -2.95 13.42
C LEU A 115 9.54 -2.97 11.91
N MET A 116 10.24 -2.00 11.41
CA MET A 116 10.69 -1.97 10.02
C MET A 116 12.15 -1.55 9.98
N ASN A 117 12.93 -2.21 9.13
CA ASN A 117 14.29 -1.80 8.79
C ASN A 117 14.40 -1.87 7.27
N ASP A 118 14.59 -0.71 6.66
CA ASP A 118 14.71 -0.56 5.22
C ASP A 118 16.08 0.01 4.89
N GLN A 119 16.82 -0.68 4.04
CA GLN A 119 18.16 -0.31 3.65
C GLN A 119 18.16 0.01 2.14
N ILE A 120 18.39 1.28 1.81
CA ILE A 120 18.39 1.79 0.44
C ILE A 120 19.74 2.44 0.14
N GLY A 121 20.61 1.72 -0.56
CA GLY A 121 21.94 2.21 -0.86
C GLY A 121 22.77 2.46 0.40
N LEU A 122 22.99 3.72 0.74
CA LEU A 122 23.75 4.17 1.92
C LEU A 122 22.85 4.61 3.07
N PHE A 123 21.54 4.68 2.84
CA PHE A 123 20.56 5.03 3.87
C PHE A 123 20.00 3.79 4.54
N THR A 124 19.74 3.91 5.84
CA THR A 124 19.03 2.89 6.63
C THR A 124 17.91 3.59 7.37
N HIS A 125 16.67 3.19 7.06
CA HIS A 125 15.45 3.70 7.67
C HIS A 125 14.93 2.65 8.65
N GLN A 126 14.81 3.01 9.91
CA GLN A 126 14.26 2.13 10.94
C GLN A 126 13.02 2.77 11.56
N ARG A 127 11.98 1.98 11.76
CA ARG A 127 10.74 2.41 12.41
C ARG A 127 10.31 1.39 13.45
N LEU A 128 10.09 1.87 14.65
CA LEU A 128 9.37 1.14 15.71
C LEU A 128 8.07 1.89 15.97
N ALA A 129 6.91 1.23 15.89
CA ALA A 129 5.65 1.89 16.18
C ALA A 129 4.73 1.00 17.03
N LEU A 130 4.02 1.65 17.96
CA LEU A 130 2.92 1.11 18.74
C LEU A 130 1.60 1.58 18.12
N GLN A 131 0.66 0.65 17.97
CA GLN A 131 -0.61 0.89 17.30
C GLN A 131 -1.78 0.53 18.21
N TYR A 132 -2.82 1.34 18.11
CA TYR A 132 -4.06 1.11 18.85
C TYR A 132 -5.26 1.40 17.93
N ALA A 133 -6.32 0.59 18.04
CA ALA A 133 -7.57 0.81 17.34
C ALA A 133 -8.77 0.57 18.27
N LEU A 134 -9.77 1.44 18.15
CA LEU A 134 -11.07 1.29 18.78
C LEU A 134 -12.10 0.90 17.71
N ARG A 135 -13.00 -0.05 18.04
CA ARG A 135 -13.92 -0.65 17.10
C ARG A 135 -15.37 -0.50 17.51
N PHE A 136 -16.19 -0.16 16.55
CA PHE A 136 -17.62 0.02 16.70
C PHE A 136 -18.39 -0.85 15.71
N LYS A 137 -19.56 -1.32 16.09
CA LYS A 137 -20.54 -1.89 15.15
C LYS A 137 -21.31 -0.73 14.51
N LEU A 138 -21.27 -0.65 13.19
CA LEU A 138 -21.95 0.41 12.45
C LEU A 138 -22.48 -0.14 11.13
N PHE A 139 -23.74 0.15 10.76
CA PHE A 139 -24.37 -0.20 9.48
C PHE A 139 -24.15 -1.67 9.04
N GLY A 140 -24.29 -2.63 9.95
CA GLY A 140 -24.08 -4.04 9.67
C GLY A 140 -22.62 -4.48 9.51
N GLY A 141 -21.68 -3.56 9.57
CA GLY A 141 -20.24 -3.79 9.55
C GLY A 141 -19.55 -3.40 10.85
N ARG A 142 -18.23 -3.25 10.77
CA ARG A 142 -17.36 -2.81 11.87
C ARG A 142 -16.53 -1.63 11.39
N LEU A 143 -16.70 -0.49 12.05
CA LEU A 143 -15.85 0.69 11.90
C LEU A 143 -14.73 0.60 12.94
N ALA A 144 -13.51 0.84 12.54
CA ALA A 144 -12.36 1.00 13.42
C ALA A 144 -11.72 2.37 13.18
N VAL A 145 -11.34 3.03 14.27
CA VAL A 145 -10.51 4.24 14.25
C VAL A 145 -9.23 3.90 14.98
N GLY A 146 -8.09 4.18 14.40
CA GLY A 146 -6.79 3.81 14.94
C GLY A 146 -5.81 4.95 14.90
N ALA A 147 -4.85 4.86 15.81
CA ALA A 147 -3.70 5.76 15.88
C ALA A 147 -2.43 4.95 16.11
N GLN A 148 -1.31 5.51 15.70
CA GLN A 148 0.02 4.99 15.99
C GLN A 148 0.94 6.09 16.48
N ALA A 149 1.87 5.71 17.35
CA ALA A 149 3.01 6.52 17.74
C ALA A 149 4.27 5.69 17.56
N GLY A 150 5.28 6.26 16.95
CA GLY A 150 6.51 5.58 16.60
C GLY A 150 7.75 6.44 16.75
N LEU A 151 8.88 5.75 16.68
CA LEU A 151 10.21 6.31 16.58
C LEU A 151 10.74 5.98 15.19
N LEU A 152 11.19 6.98 14.48
CA LEU A 152 11.96 6.88 13.26
C LEU A 152 13.43 7.08 13.59
N SER A 153 14.29 6.25 13.03
CA SER A 153 15.75 6.41 13.08
C SER A 153 16.28 6.31 11.66
N GLU A 154 16.95 7.36 11.24
CA GLU A 154 17.55 7.47 9.92
C GLU A 154 19.05 7.48 10.06
N ALA A 155 19.75 6.62 9.35
CA ALA A 155 21.20 6.58 9.31
C ALA A 155 21.71 6.71 7.88
N PHE A 156 22.76 7.48 7.71
CA PHE A 156 23.50 7.60 6.46
C PHE A 156 24.96 7.20 6.66
N ASP A 157 25.41 6.22 5.87
CA ASP A 157 26.78 5.71 5.94
C ASP A 157 27.67 6.35 4.86
N GLY A 158 28.20 7.52 5.16
CA GLY A 158 29.08 8.27 4.26
C GLY A 158 30.47 7.63 4.09
N THR A 159 30.86 6.69 4.95
CA THR A 159 32.17 6.01 4.86
C THR A 159 32.30 5.12 3.61
N ARG A 160 31.15 4.77 3.00
CA ARG A 160 31.06 3.94 1.80
C ARG A 160 30.96 4.74 0.50
N LEU A 161 31.02 6.09 0.61
CA LEU A 161 31.07 6.95 -0.57
C LEU A 161 32.42 6.79 -1.27
N ASN A 162 32.37 6.68 -2.60
CA ASN A 162 33.56 6.72 -3.43
C ASN A 162 33.73 8.15 -3.94
N LEU A 163 34.38 8.99 -3.13
CA LEU A 163 34.63 10.39 -3.45
C LEU A 163 35.91 10.54 -4.28
N ALA A 164 35.87 11.42 -5.28
CA ALA A 164 37.05 11.79 -6.06
C ALA A 164 38.04 12.61 -5.20
N ASP A 165 37.52 13.43 -4.26
CA ASP A 165 38.28 14.13 -3.22
C ASP A 165 37.71 13.72 -1.84
N ALA A 166 38.52 13.00 -1.07
CA ALA A 166 38.15 12.50 0.26
C ALA A 166 37.97 13.63 1.31
N ASN A 167 38.46 14.84 1.02
CA ASN A 167 38.38 15.99 1.92
C ASN A 167 37.35 17.03 1.50
N ASP A 168 36.49 16.74 0.53
CA ASP A 168 35.44 17.65 0.09
C ASP A 168 34.43 17.91 1.24
N PRO A 169 34.37 19.14 1.78
CA PRO A 169 33.49 19.46 2.90
C PRO A 169 32.00 19.43 2.55
N ALA A 170 31.64 19.29 1.27
CA ALA A 170 30.26 19.14 0.84
C ALA A 170 29.68 17.76 1.10
N PHE A 171 30.53 16.76 1.36
CA PHE A 171 30.10 15.38 1.60
C PHE A 171 30.36 14.93 3.03
N ILE A 172 29.41 14.21 3.58
CA ILE A 172 29.56 13.55 4.89
C ILE A 172 30.34 12.25 4.64
N ASN A 173 31.57 12.16 5.11
CA ASN A 173 32.44 10.96 5.02
C ASN A 173 32.40 10.11 6.28
N THR A 174 31.45 10.36 7.19
CA THR A 174 31.23 9.64 8.44
C THR A 174 29.86 9.00 8.45
N LYS A 175 29.62 8.10 9.38
CA LYS A 175 28.28 7.61 9.67
C LYS A 175 27.56 8.64 10.54
N VAL A 176 26.38 9.08 10.10
CA VAL A 176 25.50 9.98 10.83
C VAL A 176 24.13 9.34 11.00
N GLU A 177 23.48 9.64 12.11
CA GLU A 177 22.13 9.17 12.39
C GLU A 177 21.32 10.25 13.11
N GLY A 178 20.02 10.23 12.91
CA GLY A 178 19.08 11.11 13.56
C GLY A 178 17.78 10.38 13.86
N ASN A 179 17.06 10.85 14.87
CA ASN A 179 15.83 10.22 15.33
C ASN A 179 14.70 11.25 15.41
N ALA A 180 13.48 10.82 15.13
CA ALA A 180 12.30 11.65 15.28
C ALA A 180 11.09 10.85 15.76
N LEU A 181 10.13 11.55 16.37
CA LEU A 181 8.83 11.00 16.72
C LEU A 181 7.91 11.05 15.51
N ASP A 182 7.19 9.96 15.27
CA ASP A 182 6.24 9.83 14.19
C ASP A 182 4.85 9.48 14.70
N LEU A 183 3.85 10.12 14.12
CA LEU A 183 2.45 9.85 14.41
C LEU A 183 1.72 9.44 13.12
N GLY A 184 0.76 8.54 13.29
CA GLY A 184 -0.13 8.15 12.21
C GLY A 184 -1.54 7.89 12.73
N ALA A 185 -2.52 8.03 11.84
CA ALA A 185 -3.92 7.79 12.15
C ALA A 185 -4.61 7.10 10.97
N GLY A 186 -5.72 6.43 11.26
CA GLY A 186 -6.49 5.79 10.20
C GLY A 186 -7.90 5.44 10.61
N VAL A 187 -8.69 5.16 9.59
CA VAL A 187 -10.05 4.65 9.70
C VAL A 187 -10.16 3.41 8.82
N TYR A 188 -10.84 2.41 9.31
CA TYR A 188 -11.03 1.16 8.60
C TYR A 188 -12.46 0.66 8.80
N TYR A 189 -13.18 0.45 7.71
CA TYR A 189 -14.51 -0.13 7.74
C TYR A 189 -14.50 -1.49 7.07
N SER A 190 -15.02 -2.50 7.75
CA SER A 190 -15.16 -3.86 7.22
C SER A 190 -16.59 -4.33 7.29
N HIS A 191 -17.09 -4.80 6.17
CA HIS A 191 -18.34 -5.51 6.00
C HIS A 191 -18.07 -6.99 5.68
N ARG A 192 -19.11 -7.82 5.57
CA ARG A 192 -18.96 -9.25 5.30
C ARG A 192 -18.19 -9.55 4.01
N LEU A 193 -18.43 -8.78 2.95
CA LEU A 193 -17.88 -9.02 1.61
C LEU A 193 -16.82 -8.01 1.19
N TRP A 194 -16.72 -6.87 1.82
CA TRP A 194 -15.84 -5.79 1.39
C TRP A 194 -15.27 -5.01 2.56
N TYR A 195 -14.21 -4.32 2.30
CA TYR A 195 -13.61 -3.39 3.24
C TYR A 195 -13.11 -2.14 2.51
N VAL A 196 -12.99 -1.07 3.26
CA VAL A 196 -12.32 0.16 2.86
C VAL A 196 -11.55 0.73 4.03
N GLY A 197 -10.39 1.30 3.76
CA GLY A 197 -9.57 1.94 4.78
C GLY A 197 -8.91 3.19 4.23
N VAL A 198 -8.80 4.20 5.07
CA VAL A 198 -8.05 5.43 4.80
C VAL A 198 -7.12 5.66 5.97
N SER A 199 -5.88 6.05 5.70
CA SER A 199 -4.90 6.36 6.74
C SER A 199 -3.90 7.40 6.28
N ALA A 200 -3.25 8.01 7.25
CA ALA A 200 -2.12 8.90 7.04
C ALA A 200 -1.00 8.53 8.03
N GLN A 201 0.21 8.47 7.53
CA GLN A 201 1.43 8.30 8.30
C GLN A 201 2.26 9.59 8.22
N HIS A 202 3.25 9.72 9.10
CA HIS A 202 4.14 10.88 9.16
C HIS A 202 3.38 12.22 9.35
N LEU A 203 2.30 12.19 10.16
CA LEU A 203 1.45 13.36 10.40
C LEU A 203 2.18 14.53 11.08
N THR A 204 3.27 14.24 11.76
CA THR A 204 4.15 15.25 12.39
C THR A 204 5.10 15.90 11.41
N SER A 205 5.16 15.43 10.14
CA SER A 205 6.19 15.81 9.16
C SER A 205 7.58 15.82 9.81
N PRO A 206 8.04 14.66 10.37
CA PRO A 206 9.21 14.64 11.21
C PRO A 206 10.45 15.16 10.49
N LEU A 207 11.15 16.07 11.14
CA LEU A 207 12.42 16.61 10.70
C LEU A 207 13.53 15.85 11.43
N ILE A 208 14.37 15.17 10.66
CA ILE A 208 15.50 14.41 11.18
C ILE A 208 16.77 15.18 10.91
N GLU A 209 17.46 15.57 11.96
CA GLU A 209 18.71 16.33 11.91
C GLU A 209 19.88 15.35 12.02
N PHE A 210 20.70 15.27 11.00
CA PHE A 210 21.94 14.49 11.00
C PHE A 210 23.12 15.28 11.55
N ASN A 211 23.14 16.60 11.29
CA ASN A 211 24.08 17.58 11.81
C ASN A 211 23.51 18.99 11.57
N GLU A 212 24.25 20.04 11.95
CA GLU A 212 23.81 21.43 11.82
C GLU A 212 23.41 21.86 10.39
N LYS A 213 23.88 21.16 9.36
CA LYS A 213 23.67 21.54 7.96
C LYS A 213 22.78 20.54 7.17
N ASN A 214 22.65 19.32 7.65
CA ASN A 214 21.97 18.26 6.93
C ASN A 214 20.73 17.79 7.68
N GLN A 215 19.58 17.98 7.07
CA GLN A 215 18.28 17.64 7.62
C GLN A 215 17.49 16.86 6.58
N LEU A 216 16.70 15.90 7.02
CA LEU A 216 15.74 15.15 6.22
C LEU A 216 14.34 15.38 6.76
N GLN A 217 13.48 16.01 5.99
CA GLN A 217 12.07 16.13 6.29
C GLN A 217 11.31 15.00 5.61
N ILE A 218 10.45 14.32 6.36
CA ILE A 218 9.59 13.25 5.86
C ILE A 218 8.17 13.81 5.72
N ASP A 219 7.67 13.86 4.51
CA ASP A 219 6.33 14.37 4.23
C ASP A 219 5.24 13.34 4.60
N PRO A 220 4.03 13.79 5.00
CA PRO A 220 2.92 12.90 5.28
C PRO A 220 2.55 12.03 4.09
N THR A 221 2.36 10.75 4.33
CA THR A 221 1.91 9.80 3.31
C THR A 221 0.49 9.35 3.59
N TYR A 222 -0.38 9.46 2.59
CA TYR A 222 -1.79 9.11 2.65
C TYR A 222 -2.04 7.80 1.92
N TYR A 223 -2.90 6.97 2.50
CA TYR A 223 -3.26 5.65 1.97
C TYR A 223 -4.76 5.50 1.83
N LEU A 224 -5.19 4.92 0.72
CA LEU A 224 -6.54 4.43 0.48
C LEU A 224 -6.45 2.96 0.10
N THR A 225 -7.17 2.11 0.81
CA THR A 225 -7.23 0.68 0.50
C THR A 225 -8.66 0.20 0.43
N GLY A 226 -8.91 -0.80 -0.39
CA GLY A 226 -10.21 -1.44 -0.48
C GLY A 226 -10.09 -2.84 -1.05
N GLY A 227 -11.09 -3.67 -0.78
CA GLY A 227 -11.15 -5.01 -1.34
C GLY A 227 -12.54 -5.61 -1.26
N TYR A 228 -12.76 -6.60 -2.08
CA TYR A 228 -14.03 -7.31 -2.20
C TYR A 228 -13.81 -8.82 -2.26
N ASN A 229 -14.75 -9.60 -1.73
CA ASN A 229 -14.74 -11.06 -1.78
C ASN A 229 -15.87 -11.55 -2.69
N ILE A 230 -15.53 -12.08 -3.86
CA ILE A 230 -16.46 -12.64 -4.83
C ILE A 230 -16.44 -14.16 -4.68
N GLN A 231 -17.46 -14.72 -4.04
CA GLN A 231 -17.59 -16.16 -3.87
C GLN A 231 -18.06 -16.79 -5.19
N LEU A 232 -17.35 -17.79 -5.67
CA LEU A 232 -17.69 -18.51 -6.89
C LEU A 232 -18.75 -19.59 -6.61
N ARG A 233 -19.25 -20.24 -7.66
CA ARG A 233 -20.18 -21.38 -7.54
C ARG A 233 -19.57 -22.52 -6.71
N ASN A 234 -18.28 -22.76 -6.84
CA ASN A 234 -17.55 -23.64 -5.95
C ASN A 234 -17.33 -22.92 -4.61
N PRO A 235 -17.89 -23.41 -3.49
CA PRO A 235 -17.82 -22.74 -2.20
C PRO A 235 -16.39 -22.64 -1.65
N PHE A 236 -15.45 -23.42 -2.16
CA PHE A 236 -14.04 -23.38 -1.76
C PHE A 236 -13.23 -22.29 -2.50
N LEU A 237 -13.80 -21.70 -3.55
CA LEU A 237 -13.10 -20.73 -4.39
C LEU A 237 -13.69 -19.33 -4.22
N THR A 238 -12.81 -18.36 -3.97
CA THR A 238 -13.15 -16.94 -3.85
C THR A 238 -12.18 -16.10 -4.66
N ILE A 239 -12.68 -15.18 -5.49
CA ILE A 239 -11.86 -14.15 -6.12
C ILE A 239 -11.82 -12.95 -5.19
N GLN A 240 -10.62 -12.44 -4.91
CA GLN A 240 -10.39 -11.32 -4.00
C GLN A 240 -9.65 -10.19 -4.72
N PRO A 241 -10.37 -9.32 -5.44
CA PRO A 241 -9.80 -8.06 -5.92
C PRO A 241 -9.54 -7.12 -4.73
N SER A 242 -8.44 -6.42 -4.77
CA SER A 242 -8.08 -5.38 -3.80
C SER A 242 -7.27 -4.27 -4.45
N VAL A 243 -7.28 -3.11 -3.82
CA VAL A 243 -6.54 -1.93 -4.26
C VAL A 243 -5.85 -1.28 -3.08
N LEU A 244 -4.66 -0.79 -3.31
CA LEU A 244 -3.93 0.12 -2.44
C LEU A 244 -3.46 1.31 -3.26
N VAL A 245 -3.84 2.51 -2.85
CA VAL A 245 -3.33 3.76 -3.41
C VAL A 245 -2.61 4.49 -2.29
N ARG A 246 -1.45 5.03 -2.60
CA ARG A 246 -0.67 5.86 -1.69
C ARG A 246 -0.16 7.10 -2.38
N THR A 247 -0.04 8.19 -1.63
CA THR A 247 0.46 9.48 -2.12
C THR A 247 1.06 10.29 -0.97
N ASP A 248 2.11 11.02 -1.28
CA ASP A 248 2.69 12.06 -0.44
C ASP A 248 2.20 13.47 -0.85
N GLY A 249 1.18 13.53 -1.71
CA GLY A 249 0.66 14.77 -2.29
C GLY A 249 1.36 15.18 -3.58
N VAL A 250 2.49 14.59 -3.93
CA VAL A 250 3.26 14.87 -5.16
C VAL A 250 3.30 13.66 -6.07
N ALA A 251 3.65 12.51 -5.53
CA ALA A 251 3.71 11.24 -6.27
C ALA A 251 2.55 10.32 -5.88
N TYR A 252 2.11 9.51 -6.84
CA TYR A 252 1.04 8.52 -6.64
C TYR A 252 1.55 7.14 -7.03
N ARG A 253 1.26 6.16 -6.19
CA ARG A 253 1.36 4.75 -6.57
C ARG A 253 0.06 4.04 -6.27
N GLY A 254 -0.45 3.30 -7.26
CA GLY A 254 -1.60 2.44 -7.12
C GLY A 254 -1.23 1.00 -7.41
N ASP A 255 -1.66 0.07 -6.56
CA ASP A 255 -1.45 -1.36 -6.73
C ASP A 255 -2.83 -2.03 -6.79
N LEU A 256 -3.17 -2.61 -7.94
CA LEU A 256 -4.40 -3.36 -8.19
C LEU A 256 -4.08 -4.84 -8.12
N THR A 257 -4.59 -5.55 -7.13
CA THR A 257 -4.30 -6.98 -6.93
C THR A 257 -5.57 -7.81 -7.10
N THR A 258 -5.46 -8.93 -7.78
CA THR A 258 -6.53 -9.94 -7.85
C THR A 258 -5.96 -11.29 -7.46
N ARG A 259 -6.57 -11.94 -6.47
CA ARG A 259 -6.18 -13.27 -6.00
C ARG A 259 -7.33 -14.24 -6.18
N LEU A 260 -7.02 -15.44 -6.65
CA LEU A 260 -7.89 -16.60 -6.56
C LEU A 260 -7.51 -17.39 -5.31
N VAL A 261 -8.42 -17.48 -4.36
CA VAL A 261 -8.20 -18.13 -3.06
C VAL A 261 -9.00 -19.43 -3.03
N TYR A 262 -8.32 -20.52 -2.78
CA TYR A 262 -8.91 -21.81 -2.44
C TYR A 262 -8.85 -22.02 -0.94
N GLN A 263 -9.99 -22.26 -0.30
CA GLN A 263 -10.08 -22.49 1.13
C GLN A 263 -10.88 -23.76 1.41
N HIS A 264 -10.25 -24.69 2.11
CA HIS A 264 -10.89 -25.91 2.57
C HIS A 264 -10.42 -26.21 3.99
N GLU A 265 -11.37 -26.25 4.95
CA GLU A 265 -11.11 -26.42 6.37
C GLU A 265 -10.10 -25.39 6.92
N LYS A 266 -8.96 -25.86 7.43
CA LYS A 266 -7.86 -25.04 7.98
C LYS A 266 -6.75 -24.77 6.97
N LYS A 267 -6.94 -25.15 5.71
CA LYS A 267 -5.99 -24.95 4.63
C LYS A 267 -6.50 -23.87 3.69
N MET A 268 -5.64 -22.95 3.37
CA MET A 268 -5.91 -21.91 2.38
C MET A 268 -4.70 -21.79 1.45
N MET A 269 -4.94 -21.70 0.16
CA MET A 269 -3.93 -21.43 -0.85
C MET A 269 -4.43 -20.33 -1.77
N TYR A 270 -3.54 -19.52 -2.28
CA TYR A 270 -3.87 -18.50 -3.26
C TYR A 270 -2.79 -18.36 -4.32
N GLY A 271 -3.22 -17.95 -5.50
CA GLY A 271 -2.40 -17.39 -6.55
C GLY A 271 -3.00 -16.09 -7.02
N GLY A 272 -2.19 -15.15 -7.43
CA GLY A 272 -2.67 -13.84 -7.83
C GLY A 272 -1.71 -13.04 -8.68
N VAL A 273 -2.24 -11.95 -9.22
CA VAL A 273 -1.49 -10.97 -10.00
C VAL A 273 -1.82 -9.59 -9.46
N ALA A 274 -0.79 -8.78 -9.30
CA ALA A 274 -0.93 -7.35 -9.03
C ALA A 274 -0.40 -6.54 -10.22
N TYR A 275 -1.05 -5.44 -10.49
CA TYR A 275 -0.65 -4.48 -11.51
C TYR A 275 -0.50 -3.10 -10.89
N SER A 276 0.67 -2.53 -10.99
CA SER A 276 0.98 -1.16 -10.60
C SER A 276 1.18 -0.34 -11.87
N PRO A 277 0.21 0.51 -12.27
CA PRO A 277 0.31 1.30 -13.48
C PRO A 277 1.63 2.07 -13.56
N THR A 278 2.27 2.07 -14.74
CA THR A 278 3.56 2.73 -15.02
C THR A 278 4.77 2.20 -14.22
N ASN A 279 4.60 1.19 -13.38
CA ASN A 279 5.67 0.66 -12.53
C ASN A 279 5.96 -0.82 -12.81
N SER A 280 4.99 -1.73 -12.55
CA SER A 280 5.29 -3.16 -12.53
C SER A 280 4.07 -4.07 -12.66
N VAL A 281 4.35 -5.35 -12.92
CA VAL A 281 3.42 -6.46 -12.76
C VAL A 281 4.02 -7.42 -11.74
N THR A 282 3.22 -7.86 -10.77
CA THR A 282 3.67 -8.76 -9.70
C THR A 282 2.87 -10.05 -9.71
N PHE A 283 3.55 -11.17 -9.64
CA PHE A 283 2.95 -12.49 -9.45
C PHE A 283 3.04 -12.86 -7.97
N LEU A 284 1.94 -13.38 -7.42
CA LEU A 284 1.83 -13.74 -6.01
C LEU A 284 1.37 -15.18 -5.86
N ALA A 285 1.96 -15.89 -4.93
CA ALA A 285 1.51 -17.20 -4.52
C ALA A 285 1.70 -17.35 -3.01
N GLY A 286 0.80 -18.10 -2.36
CA GLY A 286 0.93 -18.33 -0.93
C GLY A 286 -0.16 -19.23 -0.39
N GLY A 287 -0.14 -19.40 0.92
CA GLY A 287 -1.13 -20.22 1.60
C GLY A 287 -1.00 -20.19 3.10
N SER A 288 -2.00 -20.78 3.75
CA SER A 288 -2.05 -20.95 5.20
C SER A 288 -2.32 -22.40 5.55
N PHE A 289 -1.57 -22.91 6.49
CA PHE A 289 -1.70 -24.26 7.02
C PHE A 289 -1.51 -24.27 8.53
N HIS A 290 -2.53 -24.67 9.28
CA HIS A 290 -2.52 -24.73 10.74
C HIS A 290 -2.07 -23.42 11.43
N GLY A 291 -2.46 -22.27 10.86
CA GLY A 291 -2.12 -20.96 11.40
C GLY A 291 -0.80 -20.37 10.89
N ILE A 292 0.05 -21.15 10.24
CA ILE A 292 1.24 -20.64 9.55
C ILE A 292 0.81 -20.15 8.16
N VAL A 293 1.16 -18.92 7.85
CA VAL A 293 0.91 -18.28 6.53
C VAL A 293 2.25 -18.08 5.85
N LEU A 294 2.34 -18.48 4.60
CA LEU A 294 3.52 -18.27 3.76
C LEU A 294 3.07 -17.58 2.47
N GLY A 295 3.82 -16.61 2.02
CA GLY A 295 3.59 -15.92 0.76
C GLY A 295 4.90 -15.58 0.08
N TYR A 296 4.88 -15.62 -1.24
CA TYR A 296 5.99 -15.20 -2.08
C TYR A 296 5.46 -14.37 -3.23
N SER A 297 6.17 -13.31 -3.56
CA SER A 297 5.88 -12.52 -4.76
C SER A 297 7.14 -12.25 -5.58
N TYR A 298 6.91 -12.14 -6.87
CA TYR A 298 7.90 -11.75 -7.86
C TYR A 298 7.38 -10.57 -8.68
N GLU A 299 8.07 -9.43 -8.61
CA GLU A 299 7.71 -8.19 -9.26
C GLU A 299 8.61 -7.96 -10.49
N LEU A 300 7.97 -7.83 -11.65
CA LEU A 300 8.57 -7.48 -12.92
C LEU A 300 8.33 -6.00 -13.21
N TYR A 301 9.38 -5.21 -13.38
CA TYR A 301 9.26 -3.80 -13.70
C TYR A 301 8.94 -3.61 -15.18
N THR A 302 7.94 -2.77 -15.45
CA THR A 302 7.53 -2.31 -16.79
C THR A 302 7.94 -0.87 -17.04
N SER A 303 8.52 -0.21 -16.05
CA SER A 303 9.06 1.16 -16.12
C SER A 303 10.41 1.21 -16.84
N ALA A 304 10.96 2.41 -17.04
CA ALA A 304 12.25 2.61 -17.71
C ALA A 304 13.44 1.95 -16.96
N ILE A 305 13.33 1.77 -15.65
CA ILE A 305 14.32 1.04 -14.85
C ILE A 305 13.87 -0.42 -14.76
N GLN A 306 14.55 -1.29 -15.50
CA GLN A 306 14.25 -2.72 -15.58
C GLN A 306 15.45 -3.52 -15.09
N PRO A 307 15.57 -3.79 -13.78
CA PRO A 307 16.56 -4.74 -13.30
C PRO A 307 16.20 -6.14 -13.82
N GLY A 308 17.17 -6.82 -14.41
CA GLY A 308 16.95 -8.11 -15.06
C GLY A 308 16.35 -9.20 -14.16
N ASN A 309 16.54 -9.08 -12.85
CA ASN A 309 16.11 -10.08 -11.87
C ASN A 309 14.88 -9.62 -11.05
N GLY A 310 14.25 -8.47 -11.38
CA GLY A 310 13.03 -7.98 -10.72
C GLY A 310 13.18 -7.72 -9.22
N SER A 311 12.07 -7.86 -8.49
CA SER A 311 12.04 -7.80 -7.02
C SER A 311 11.37 -9.04 -6.45
N HIS A 312 11.82 -9.45 -5.27
CA HIS A 312 11.32 -10.63 -4.57
C HIS A 312 10.85 -10.25 -3.16
N GLU A 313 9.73 -10.78 -2.75
CA GLU A 313 9.23 -10.64 -1.38
C GLU A 313 8.83 -11.99 -0.82
N LEU A 314 9.31 -12.28 0.37
CA LEU A 314 8.89 -13.42 1.18
C LEU A 314 8.07 -12.90 2.37
N PHE A 315 6.88 -13.43 2.54
CA PHE A 315 5.98 -13.15 3.66
C PHE A 315 5.80 -14.41 4.50
N VAL A 316 5.92 -14.26 5.82
CA VAL A 316 5.67 -15.31 6.79
C VAL A 316 4.75 -14.76 7.87
N GLY A 317 3.70 -15.50 8.19
CA GLY A 317 2.76 -15.14 9.25
C GLY A 317 2.44 -16.33 10.16
N TYR A 318 2.05 -16.00 11.38
CA TYR A 318 1.45 -16.95 12.30
C TYR A 318 0.16 -16.38 12.87
N GLN A 319 -0.91 -17.16 12.82
CA GLN A 319 -2.24 -16.76 13.28
C GLN A 319 -2.75 -17.76 14.32
N MET A 320 -3.10 -17.26 15.49
CA MET A 320 -3.67 -18.04 16.58
C MET A 320 -5.01 -17.42 17.01
N ASP A 321 -6.05 -18.24 17.11
CA ASP A 321 -7.37 -17.79 17.53
C ASP A 321 -7.34 -17.28 18.98
N VAL A 322 -7.88 -16.08 19.20
CA VAL A 322 -8.03 -15.46 20.52
C VAL A 322 -9.48 -15.55 20.95
N ASN A 323 -9.71 -16.21 22.09
CA ASN A 323 -11.05 -16.30 22.67
C ASN A 323 -11.39 -15.02 23.43
N LEU A 324 -12.15 -14.12 22.78
CA LEU A 324 -12.67 -12.89 23.37
C LEU A 324 -14.01 -13.08 24.10
N ALA A 325 -14.50 -14.31 24.21
CA ALA A 325 -15.74 -14.57 24.94
C ALA A 325 -15.60 -14.10 26.40
N LYS A 326 -16.57 -13.30 26.84
CA LYS A 326 -16.69 -12.97 28.26
C LYS A 326 -16.64 -14.28 29.02
N LYS A 327 -15.63 -14.50 29.88
CA LYS A 327 -15.77 -15.48 30.95
C LYS A 327 -16.98 -15.04 31.77
N GLY A 328 -18.15 -15.69 31.54
CA GLY A 328 -19.32 -15.42 32.31
C GLY A 328 -18.94 -15.64 33.77
N ARG A 329 -19.26 -14.67 34.61
CA ARG A 329 -19.29 -14.84 36.07
C ARG A 329 -19.96 -16.18 36.29
N ASN A 330 -19.32 -17.10 37.04
CA ASN A 330 -19.80 -18.45 37.33
C ASN A 330 -21.31 -18.45 37.48
N LYS A 331 -22.01 -19.03 36.52
CA LYS A 331 -23.38 -19.46 36.77
C LYS A 331 -23.21 -20.62 37.77
N HIS A 332 -23.46 -20.34 39.01
CA HIS A 332 -23.63 -21.40 40.02
C HIS A 332 -24.58 -22.39 39.38
N LYS A 333 -24.09 -23.58 39.04
CA LYS A 333 -24.95 -24.71 38.79
C LYS A 333 -25.66 -24.97 40.14
N SER A 334 -26.89 -24.53 40.23
CA SER A 334 -27.77 -24.94 41.34
C SER A 334 -27.83 -26.45 41.27
N VAL A 335 -27.13 -27.12 42.18
CA VAL A 335 -27.31 -28.52 42.42
C VAL A 335 -28.62 -28.61 43.18
N ARG A 336 -29.71 -28.86 42.48
CA ARG A 336 -30.94 -29.32 43.14
C ARG A 336 -30.65 -30.74 43.60
N LEU A 337 -30.35 -30.90 44.88
CA LEU A 337 -30.49 -32.17 45.60
C LEU A 337 -32.00 -32.44 45.76
N LEU A 338 -32.50 -33.47 45.09
CA LEU A 338 -33.77 -34.05 45.37
C LEU A 338 -33.61 -35.00 46.57
#